data_937fe9b3d60790d6aca8ef87564c85f8
#
_entry.id   937fe9b3d60790d6aca8ef87564c85f8
#
_cell.length_a   1.000
_cell.length_b   1.000
_cell.length_c   1.000
_cell.angle_alpha   90.00
_cell.angle_beta   90.00
_cell.angle_gamma   90.00
#
_symmetry.space_group_name_H-M   'P 1'
#
loop_
_entity.id
_entity.type
_entity.pdbx_description
1 polymer ?
#
loop_
_entity_poly.entity_id
_entity_poly.type
_entity_poly.pdbx_seq_one_letter_code
_entity_poly.pdbx_strand_id
1 'polypeptide(L)'
;MILGIGLFFNACEKPKETLETTQEQATLENLNILMNNGEKLIINQRNTQDKNHNFKNIEPKKANVLQDLLVTSDKKNIKLLFFFTTWCEPCVAILSHLENLQKQFGDEIGIYGIAIDDLVGETENFQESVEVFIQENQYFLPLAYGKNREELFSALGGIDGIPLIVLYDEKGEYIIHYLGAIPEEMMEFDLSQSVAKMRTK
;
A
#
# COMPACT_ATOMS: atom_id res chain seq x y z
N MET A 1 -63.35 53.73 4.97
CA MET A 1 -61.96 54.03 4.55
C MET A 1 -61.01 53.29 5.51
N ILE A 2 -60.57 52.09 5.16
CA ILE A 2 -59.66 51.27 5.98
C ILE A 2 -58.50 50.92 5.09
N LEU A 3 -57.32 51.49 5.43
CA LEU A 3 -56.03 51.18 4.76
C LEU A 3 -55.52 49.83 5.29
N GLY A 4 -55.40 48.88 4.41
CA GLY A 4 -54.64 47.62 4.66
C GLY A 4 -53.16 47.83 4.42
N ILE A 5 -52.35 47.63 5.46
CA ILE A 5 -50.90 47.62 5.37
C ILE A 5 -50.47 46.18 5.10
N GLY A 6 -49.96 45.93 3.87
CA GLY A 6 -49.37 44.67 3.50
C GLY A 6 -47.92 44.55 4.04
N LEU A 7 -47.70 43.58 4.91
CA LEU A 7 -46.35 43.18 5.37
C LEU A 7 -45.73 42.25 4.35
N PHE A 8 -44.70 42.73 3.65
CA PHE A 8 -43.82 41.90 2.83
C PHE A 8 -42.80 41.22 3.74
N PHE A 9 -42.94 39.89 3.92
CA PHE A 9 -41.87 39.07 4.50
C PHE A 9 -40.85 38.77 3.40
N ASN A 10 -39.70 39.42 3.47
CA ASN A 10 -38.54 39.02 2.73
C ASN A 10 -37.88 37.78 3.42
N ALA A 11 -38.12 36.62 2.85
CA ALA A 11 -37.36 35.41 3.24
C ALA A 11 -35.93 35.53 2.70
N CYS A 12 -34.97 35.70 3.59
CA CYS A 12 -33.55 35.60 3.27
C CYS A 12 -33.20 34.13 3.10
N GLU A 13 -33.18 33.64 1.87
CA GLU A 13 -32.55 32.36 1.55
C GLU A 13 -31.01 32.51 1.64
N LYS A 14 -30.42 31.80 2.61
CA LYS A 14 -28.97 31.65 2.69
C LYS A 14 -28.53 30.73 1.55
N PRO A 15 -27.48 31.09 0.78
CA PRO A 15 -26.91 30.18 -0.20
C PRO A 15 -26.29 28.97 0.55
N LYS A 16 -26.69 27.75 0.16
CA LYS A 16 -26.00 26.53 0.54
C LYS A 16 -24.63 26.54 -0.15
N GLU A 17 -23.59 26.87 0.58
CA GLU A 17 -22.22 26.54 0.18
C GLU A 17 -22.10 25.01 0.15
N THR A 18 -22.16 24.46 -1.04
CA THR A 18 -21.72 23.10 -1.30
C THR A 18 -20.19 23.13 -1.22
N LEU A 19 -19.64 22.76 -0.06
CA LEU A 19 -18.23 22.40 0.07
C LEU A 19 -18.03 21.12 -0.76
N GLU A 20 -17.75 21.29 -2.05
CA GLU A 20 -17.09 20.25 -2.82
C GLU A 20 -15.65 20.16 -2.29
N THR A 21 -15.45 19.27 -1.33
CA THR A 21 -14.10 18.84 -0.95
C THR A 21 -13.56 18.00 -2.11
N THR A 22 -12.97 18.67 -3.09
CA THR A 22 -12.10 18.00 -4.06
C THR A 22 -10.89 17.53 -3.26
N GLN A 23 -10.92 16.27 -2.80
CA GLN A 23 -9.71 15.60 -2.37
C GLN A 23 -8.85 15.41 -3.62
N GLU A 24 -7.94 16.34 -3.82
CA GLU A 24 -6.86 16.23 -4.77
C GLU A 24 -6.00 15.04 -4.31
N GLN A 25 -6.22 13.86 -4.92
CA GLN A 25 -5.39 12.68 -4.67
C GLN A 25 -3.97 13.06 -5.14
N ALA A 26 -3.08 13.24 -4.16
CA ALA A 26 -1.67 13.44 -4.43
C ALA A 26 -1.16 12.23 -5.24
N THR A 27 -0.74 12.48 -6.48
CA THR A 27 -0.11 11.46 -7.31
C THR A 27 1.30 11.19 -6.76
N LEU A 28 1.61 9.93 -6.47
CA LEU A 28 2.95 9.55 -6.03
C LEU A 28 3.94 9.67 -7.20
N GLU A 29 4.94 10.52 -7.04
CA GLU A 29 6.05 10.65 -7.99
C GLU A 29 7.38 10.43 -7.26
N ASN A 30 8.11 9.38 -7.67
CA ASN A 30 9.44 9.05 -7.13
C ASN A 30 9.49 8.95 -5.58
N LEU A 31 8.45 8.40 -4.96
CA LEU A 31 8.48 8.15 -3.53
C LEU A 31 9.56 7.12 -3.20
N ASN A 32 10.51 7.51 -2.38
CA ASN A 32 11.61 6.64 -1.96
C ASN A 32 11.32 6.04 -0.59
N ILE A 33 11.17 4.73 -0.51
CA ILE A 33 11.05 3.98 0.74
C ILE A 33 12.41 3.36 1.06
N LEU A 34 13.03 3.83 2.13
CA LEU A 34 14.33 3.35 2.59
C LEU A 34 14.15 2.22 3.59
N MET A 35 14.87 1.11 3.35
CA MET A 35 14.93 -0.04 4.24
C MET A 35 16.05 0.14 5.29
N ASN A 36 15.94 -0.58 6.40
CA ASN A 36 16.93 -0.57 7.48
C ASN A 36 18.32 -1.06 7.07
N ASN A 37 18.41 -1.88 6.02
CA ASN A 37 19.67 -2.39 5.45
C ASN A 37 20.27 -1.46 4.37
N GLY A 38 19.64 -0.30 4.09
CA GLY A 38 20.07 0.65 3.08
C GLY A 38 19.52 0.42 1.67
N GLU A 39 18.79 -0.67 1.44
CA GLU A 39 18.06 -0.88 0.18
C GLU A 39 16.95 0.15 0.03
N LYS A 40 16.56 0.43 -1.22
CA LYS A 40 15.56 1.43 -1.54
C LYS A 40 14.54 0.91 -2.53
N LEU A 41 13.27 1.17 -2.25
CA LEU A 41 12.19 1.07 -3.22
C LEU A 41 11.84 2.44 -3.75
N ILE A 42 11.57 2.54 -5.05
CA ILE A 42 11.05 3.73 -5.71
C ILE A 42 9.64 3.40 -6.16
N ILE A 43 8.68 4.16 -5.66
CA ILE A 43 7.26 3.95 -5.92
C ILE A 43 6.72 5.15 -6.69
N ASN A 44 6.11 4.86 -7.84
CA ASN A 44 5.41 5.81 -8.68
C ASN A 44 3.97 5.38 -8.86
N GLN A 45 3.07 6.33 -9.02
CA GLN A 45 1.70 6.05 -9.43
C GLN A 45 1.57 6.27 -10.95
N ARG A 46 1.01 5.29 -11.65
CA ARG A 46 0.73 5.44 -13.08
C ARG A 46 -0.34 6.49 -13.29
N ASN A 47 -0.11 7.38 -14.22
CA ASN A 47 -1.13 8.34 -14.64
C ASN A 47 -2.20 7.59 -15.45
N THR A 48 -3.36 7.34 -14.86
CA THR A 48 -4.46 6.55 -15.47
C THR A 48 -5.18 7.29 -16.60
N GLN A 49 -4.73 8.49 -17.00
CA GLN A 49 -5.35 9.25 -18.09
C GLN A 49 -5.22 8.61 -19.47
N ASP A 50 -4.33 7.62 -19.65
CA ASP A 50 -4.11 6.94 -20.94
C ASP A 50 -4.95 5.68 -21.18
N LYS A 51 -5.78 5.25 -20.24
CA LYS A 51 -6.65 4.10 -20.43
C LYS A 51 -8.04 4.54 -20.88
N ASN A 52 -8.26 4.58 -22.18
CA ASN A 52 -9.58 4.62 -22.86
C ASN A 52 -10.37 3.35 -22.51
N HIS A 53 -10.81 3.17 -21.29
CA HIS A 53 -11.76 2.14 -20.89
C HIS A 53 -13.06 2.81 -20.45
N ASN A 54 -14.04 2.75 -21.37
CA ASN A 54 -15.44 3.06 -21.13
C ASN A 54 -16.04 2.16 -20.04
N PHE A 55 -15.74 2.39 -18.77
CA PHE A 55 -16.48 1.88 -17.65
C PHE A 55 -17.19 3.05 -16.95
N LYS A 56 -18.46 3.26 -17.38
CA LYS A 56 -19.39 4.11 -16.67
C LYS A 56 -19.70 3.46 -15.32
N ASN A 57 -19.48 4.22 -14.24
CA ASN A 57 -20.04 4.02 -12.90
C ASN A 57 -19.59 2.77 -12.13
N ILE A 58 -18.29 2.69 -11.80
CA ILE A 58 -17.84 1.87 -10.67
C ILE A 58 -17.03 2.82 -9.79
N GLU A 59 -17.42 2.96 -8.51
CA GLU A 59 -16.60 3.65 -7.51
C GLU A 59 -15.20 3.02 -7.50
N PRO A 60 -14.12 3.81 -7.41
CA PRO A 60 -12.76 3.28 -7.39
C PRO A 60 -12.61 2.44 -6.13
N LYS A 61 -12.71 1.11 -6.27
CA LYS A 61 -12.38 0.19 -5.18
C LYS A 61 -10.88 0.26 -4.94
N LYS A 62 -10.46 0.31 -3.68
CA LYS A 62 -9.05 0.34 -3.23
C LYS A 62 -8.12 -0.67 -3.93
N ALA A 63 -8.64 -1.81 -4.38
CA ALA A 63 -7.91 -2.80 -5.17
C ALA A 63 -7.26 -2.22 -6.46
N ASN A 64 -7.79 -1.15 -7.01
CA ASN A 64 -7.24 -0.53 -8.21
C ASN A 64 -5.97 0.27 -7.92
N VAL A 65 -5.81 0.81 -6.71
CA VAL A 65 -4.63 1.63 -6.35
C VAL A 65 -3.36 0.80 -6.34
N LEU A 66 -3.38 -0.41 -5.77
CA LEU A 66 -2.23 -1.33 -5.79
C LEU A 66 -1.78 -1.68 -7.22
N GLN A 67 -2.74 -1.82 -8.16
CA GLN A 67 -2.49 -2.12 -9.56
C GLN A 67 -1.90 -0.92 -10.32
N ASP A 68 -2.18 0.29 -9.86
CA ASP A 68 -1.69 1.52 -10.47
C ASP A 68 -0.30 1.95 -9.95
N LEU A 69 0.24 1.25 -8.94
CA LEU A 69 1.61 1.48 -8.49
C LEU A 69 2.62 0.80 -9.40
N LEU A 70 3.74 1.48 -9.61
CA LEU A 70 4.96 0.97 -10.21
C LEU A 70 6.03 0.92 -9.10
N VAL A 71 6.43 -0.28 -8.70
CA VAL A 71 7.38 -0.51 -7.60
C VAL A 71 8.69 -1.02 -8.14
N THR A 72 9.73 -0.19 -8.10
CA THR A 72 11.07 -0.51 -8.61
C THR A 72 12.13 -0.46 -7.50
N SER A 73 13.28 -1.07 -7.75
CA SER A 73 14.47 -1.02 -6.91
C SER A 73 15.71 -1.08 -7.81
N ASP A 74 16.89 -0.95 -7.22
CA ASP A 74 18.16 -1.12 -7.95
C ASP A 74 18.35 -2.55 -8.48
N LYS A 75 17.62 -3.53 -7.93
CA LYS A 75 17.64 -4.93 -8.34
C LYS A 75 16.53 -5.23 -9.35
N LYS A 76 16.88 -5.96 -10.41
CA LYS A 76 15.91 -6.47 -11.40
C LYS A 76 15.36 -7.82 -10.94
N ASN A 77 14.49 -7.82 -9.97
CA ASN A 77 13.86 -8.99 -9.38
C ASN A 77 12.35 -8.80 -9.20
N ILE A 78 11.64 -9.87 -8.84
CA ILE A 78 10.27 -9.80 -8.38
C ILE A 78 10.25 -9.16 -6.99
N LYS A 79 9.39 -8.18 -6.73
CA LYS A 79 9.26 -7.52 -5.43
C LYS A 79 8.03 -8.00 -4.72
N LEU A 80 8.20 -8.41 -3.47
CA LEU A 80 7.13 -8.74 -2.55
C LEU A 80 7.11 -7.69 -1.44
N LEU A 81 6.05 -6.90 -1.37
CA LEU A 81 5.81 -5.97 -0.26
C LEU A 81 4.94 -6.65 0.79
N PHE A 82 5.38 -6.63 2.03
CA PHE A 82 4.69 -7.20 3.18
C PHE A 82 4.34 -6.11 4.18
N PHE A 83 3.07 -5.69 4.20
CA PHE A 83 2.55 -4.72 5.16
C PHE A 83 2.05 -5.45 6.41
N PHE A 84 2.53 -5.01 7.57
CA PHE A 84 2.25 -5.67 8.83
C PHE A 84 2.34 -4.69 10.02
N THR A 85 1.87 -5.16 11.19
CA THR A 85 2.14 -4.52 12.47
C THR A 85 2.87 -5.50 13.40
N THR A 86 3.62 -4.99 14.35
CA THR A 86 4.42 -5.79 15.29
C THR A 86 3.57 -6.66 16.22
N TRP A 87 2.33 -6.26 16.47
CA TRP A 87 1.36 -6.96 17.32
C TRP A 87 0.43 -7.92 16.58
N CYS A 88 0.62 -8.08 15.25
CA CYS A 88 -0.24 -8.92 14.41
C CYS A 88 0.23 -10.38 14.44
N GLU A 89 -0.40 -11.24 15.23
CA GLU A 89 -0.06 -12.68 15.31
C GLU A 89 -0.06 -13.40 13.96
N PRO A 90 -1.05 -13.22 13.04
CA PRO A 90 -0.98 -13.82 11.71
C PRO A 90 0.21 -13.31 10.88
N CYS A 91 0.66 -12.07 11.12
CA CYS A 91 1.83 -11.53 10.44
C CYS A 91 3.12 -12.21 10.92
N VAL A 92 3.25 -12.46 12.22
CA VAL A 92 4.39 -13.20 12.79
C VAL A 92 4.43 -14.64 12.24
N ALA A 93 3.28 -15.30 12.17
CA ALA A 93 3.18 -16.68 11.66
C ALA A 93 3.68 -16.82 10.21
N ILE A 94 3.51 -15.79 9.39
CA ILE A 94 3.91 -15.82 7.97
C ILE A 94 5.41 -15.53 7.75
N LEU A 95 6.13 -15.00 8.74
CA LEU A 95 7.54 -14.61 8.59
C LEU A 95 8.43 -15.77 8.17
N SER A 96 8.25 -16.94 8.80
CA SER A 96 9.03 -18.13 8.44
C SER A 96 8.81 -18.57 6.98
N HIS A 97 7.60 -18.40 6.47
CA HIS A 97 7.27 -18.67 5.07
C HIS A 97 7.99 -17.67 4.14
N LEU A 98 7.96 -16.38 4.46
CA LEU A 98 8.66 -15.36 3.69
C LEU A 98 10.17 -15.58 3.66
N GLU A 99 10.74 -16.00 4.79
CA GLU A 99 12.16 -16.35 4.88
C GLU A 99 12.53 -17.59 4.06
N ASN A 100 11.67 -18.61 4.06
CA ASN A 100 11.86 -19.80 3.22
C ASN A 100 11.82 -19.44 1.75
N LEU A 101 10.84 -18.64 1.33
CA LEU A 101 10.75 -18.15 -0.05
C LEU A 101 11.97 -17.32 -0.45
N GLN A 102 12.46 -16.43 0.42
CA GLN A 102 13.69 -15.68 0.15
C GLN A 102 14.90 -16.58 -0.01
N LYS A 103 15.04 -17.64 0.79
CA LYS A 103 16.12 -18.63 0.67
C LYS A 103 15.99 -19.45 -0.61
N GLN A 104 14.77 -19.84 -0.98
CA GLN A 104 14.49 -20.68 -2.16
C GLN A 104 14.76 -19.95 -3.47
N PHE A 105 14.30 -18.69 -3.58
CA PHE A 105 14.42 -17.92 -4.83
C PHE A 105 15.66 -17.01 -4.87
N GLY A 106 16.35 -16.80 -3.74
CA GLY A 106 17.56 -16.00 -3.67
C GLY A 106 17.38 -14.58 -4.21
N ASP A 107 18.28 -14.15 -5.09
CA ASP A 107 18.28 -12.80 -5.67
C ASP A 107 17.19 -12.57 -6.74
N GLU A 108 16.44 -13.61 -7.14
CA GLU A 108 15.37 -13.49 -8.13
C GLU A 108 14.13 -12.81 -7.55
N ILE A 109 14.01 -12.80 -6.22
CA ILE A 109 12.99 -12.05 -5.50
C ILE A 109 13.64 -11.10 -4.49
N GLY A 110 12.90 -10.06 -4.11
CA GLY A 110 13.21 -9.20 -2.98
C GLY A 110 11.96 -9.08 -2.11
N ILE A 111 12.06 -9.43 -0.84
CA ILE A 111 10.99 -9.32 0.13
C ILE A 111 11.26 -8.11 1.01
N TYR A 112 10.29 -7.20 1.09
CA TYR A 112 10.38 -5.92 1.77
C TYR A 112 9.25 -5.77 2.78
N GLY A 113 9.56 -5.78 4.06
CA GLY A 113 8.61 -5.50 5.13
C GLY A 113 8.32 -4.01 5.24
N ILE A 114 7.06 -3.68 5.49
CA ILE A 114 6.61 -2.31 5.74
C ILE A 114 5.79 -2.33 7.03
N ALA A 115 6.40 -1.89 8.13
CA ALA A 115 5.72 -1.80 9.42
C ALA A 115 4.80 -0.58 9.43
N ILE A 116 3.55 -0.75 9.85
CA ILE A 116 2.51 0.28 9.77
C ILE A 116 1.76 0.51 11.09
N ASP A 117 2.31 0.10 12.22
CA ASP A 117 1.68 0.21 13.55
C ASP A 117 1.21 1.64 13.85
N ASP A 118 2.09 2.61 13.63
CA ASP A 118 1.85 4.05 13.86
C ASP A 118 0.92 4.69 12.83
N LEU A 119 0.57 3.99 11.75
CA LEU A 119 -0.32 4.46 10.70
C LEU A 119 -1.75 3.90 10.84
N VAL A 120 -1.92 2.82 11.61
CA VAL A 120 -3.22 2.15 11.81
C VAL A 120 -3.71 2.18 13.25
N GLY A 121 -2.92 2.71 14.19
CA GLY A 121 -3.28 2.81 15.60
C GLY A 121 -2.35 3.76 16.36
N GLU A 122 -2.70 4.04 17.61
CA GLU A 122 -1.84 4.77 18.53
C GLU A 122 -0.78 3.81 19.07
N THR A 123 0.47 3.96 18.62
CA THR A 123 1.60 3.18 19.11
C THR A 123 2.59 4.14 19.78
N GLU A 124 2.62 4.12 21.10
CA GLU A 124 3.67 4.77 21.85
C GLU A 124 5.01 4.07 21.54
N ASN A 125 6.06 4.84 21.25
CA ASN A 125 7.40 4.32 20.95
C ASN A 125 7.47 3.31 19.78
N PHE A 126 6.82 3.64 18.66
CA PHE A 126 6.78 2.79 17.47
C PHE A 126 8.16 2.23 17.06
N GLN A 127 9.20 3.06 17.05
CA GLN A 127 10.54 2.62 16.67
C GLN A 127 11.08 1.54 17.60
N GLU A 128 10.88 1.68 18.91
CA GLU A 128 11.28 0.69 19.92
C GLU A 128 10.50 -0.62 19.72
N SER A 129 9.20 -0.55 19.45
CA SER A 129 8.36 -1.72 19.17
C SER A 129 8.87 -2.51 17.96
N VAL A 130 9.28 -1.82 16.89
CA VAL A 130 9.86 -2.45 15.69
C VAL A 130 11.23 -3.09 16.00
N GLU A 131 12.08 -2.42 16.79
CA GLU A 131 13.39 -2.95 17.17
C GLU A 131 13.25 -4.22 18.03
N VAL A 132 12.32 -4.22 19.00
CA VAL A 132 11.97 -5.40 19.81
C VAL A 132 11.46 -6.53 18.90
N PHE A 133 10.54 -6.23 18.00
CA PHE A 133 10.01 -7.20 17.04
C PHE A 133 11.11 -7.85 16.20
N ILE A 134 12.06 -7.07 15.68
CA ILE A 134 13.21 -7.59 14.92
C ILE A 134 14.04 -8.57 15.76
N GLN A 135 14.29 -8.23 17.04
CA GLN A 135 15.10 -9.05 17.92
C GLN A 135 14.39 -10.34 18.33
N GLU A 136 13.13 -10.25 18.76
CA GLU A 136 12.35 -11.39 19.24
C GLU A 136 12.05 -12.42 18.15
N ASN A 137 11.77 -11.94 16.91
CA ASN A 137 11.45 -12.81 15.80
C ASN A 137 12.67 -13.13 14.92
N GLN A 138 13.87 -12.66 15.27
CA GLN A 138 15.10 -12.82 14.48
C GLN A 138 14.88 -12.37 13.02
N TYR A 139 14.10 -11.30 12.84
CA TYR A 139 13.72 -10.79 11.52
C TYR A 139 14.92 -10.22 10.78
N PHE A 140 15.23 -10.74 9.59
CA PHE A 140 16.42 -10.35 8.81
C PHE A 140 16.10 -9.81 7.41
N LEU A 141 14.84 -9.81 6.99
CA LEU A 141 14.45 -9.23 5.70
C LEU A 141 14.53 -7.70 5.74
N PRO A 142 14.74 -7.04 4.59
CA PRO A 142 14.67 -5.58 4.50
C PRO A 142 13.36 -5.03 5.08
N LEU A 143 13.45 -4.04 5.98
CA LEU A 143 12.31 -3.50 6.71
C LEU A 143 12.28 -1.98 6.65
N ALA A 144 11.15 -1.41 6.23
CA ALA A 144 10.87 0.01 6.28
C ALA A 144 10.02 0.35 7.51
N TYR A 145 10.51 1.33 8.32
CA TYR A 145 9.78 1.95 9.43
C TYR A 145 10.07 3.45 9.57
N GLY A 146 10.63 4.06 8.52
CA GLY A 146 10.84 5.51 8.40
C GLY A 146 9.59 6.25 7.92
N LYS A 147 9.62 7.60 7.98
CA LYS A 147 8.46 8.46 7.72
C LYS A 147 7.84 8.35 6.31
N ASN A 148 8.63 8.05 5.28
CA ASN A 148 8.13 8.01 3.89
C ASN A 148 7.05 6.95 3.65
N ARG A 149 6.83 6.02 4.60
CA ARG A 149 5.71 5.05 4.57
C ARG A 149 4.34 5.72 4.68
N GLU A 150 4.25 6.87 5.38
CA GLU A 150 3.00 7.62 5.58
C GLU A 150 2.41 8.08 4.24
N GLU A 151 3.26 8.55 3.33
CA GLU A 151 2.86 8.98 2.00
C GLU A 151 2.33 7.82 1.16
N LEU A 152 3.03 6.66 1.19
CA LEU A 152 2.55 5.44 0.56
C LEU A 152 1.21 4.98 1.14
N PHE A 153 1.09 4.93 2.46
CA PHE A 153 -0.12 4.52 3.15
C PHE A 153 -1.31 5.43 2.80
N SER A 154 -1.09 6.76 2.77
CA SER A 154 -2.09 7.75 2.37
C SER A 154 -2.53 7.58 0.94
N ALA A 155 -1.60 7.34 0.01
CA ALA A 155 -1.89 7.14 -1.40
C ALA A 155 -2.69 5.86 -1.65
N LEU A 156 -2.47 4.81 -0.84
CA LEU A 156 -3.29 3.59 -0.85
C LEU A 156 -4.71 3.81 -0.30
N GLY A 157 -4.98 4.99 0.31
CA GLY A 157 -6.24 5.25 1.01
C GLY A 157 -6.39 4.42 2.29
N GLY A 158 -5.26 4.04 2.89
CA GLY A 158 -5.16 3.09 4.00
C GLY A 158 -5.10 1.63 3.51
N ILE A 159 -5.06 0.70 4.46
CA ILE A 159 -4.99 -0.75 4.22
C ILE A 159 -6.19 -1.41 4.89
N ASP A 160 -6.93 -2.24 4.15
CA ASP A 160 -8.20 -2.84 4.63
C ASP A 160 -7.98 -3.96 5.66
N GLY A 161 -6.77 -4.47 5.78
CA GLY A 161 -6.41 -5.51 6.75
C GLY A 161 -4.95 -5.94 6.62
N ILE A 162 -4.47 -6.67 7.61
CA ILE A 162 -3.11 -7.19 7.70
C ILE A 162 -3.14 -8.69 8.06
N PRO A 163 -2.12 -9.45 7.62
CA PRO A 163 -1.07 -9.06 6.69
C PRO A 163 -1.62 -8.72 5.31
N LEU A 164 -1.02 -7.74 4.62
CA LEU A 164 -1.22 -7.51 3.20
C LEU A 164 0.10 -7.80 2.47
N ILE A 165 0.07 -8.68 1.48
CA ILE A 165 1.22 -9.05 0.67
C ILE A 165 0.92 -8.68 -0.77
N VAL A 166 1.83 -7.95 -1.43
CA VAL A 166 1.65 -7.51 -2.82
C VAL A 166 2.88 -7.88 -3.63
N LEU A 167 2.67 -8.53 -4.77
CA LEU A 167 3.73 -8.91 -5.70
C LEU A 167 3.77 -7.96 -6.89
N TYR A 168 4.99 -7.52 -7.24
CA TYR A 168 5.32 -6.74 -8.42
C TYR A 168 6.41 -7.44 -9.22
N ASP A 169 6.33 -7.37 -10.54
CA ASP A 169 7.31 -8.01 -11.43
C ASP A 169 8.68 -7.25 -11.46
N GLU A 170 9.61 -7.73 -12.27
CA GLU A 170 10.95 -7.15 -12.43
C GLU A 170 10.93 -5.73 -12.99
N LYS A 171 9.83 -5.32 -13.62
CA LYS A 171 9.61 -3.96 -14.12
C LYS A 171 8.87 -3.07 -13.13
N GLY A 172 8.45 -3.65 -12.01
CA GLY A 172 7.64 -2.98 -10.98
C GLY A 172 6.15 -3.01 -11.25
N GLU A 173 5.68 -3.81 -12.23
CA GLU A 173 4.26 -3.94 -12.54
C GLU A 173 3.57 -4.91 -11.58
N TYR A 174 2.35 -4.55 -11.16
CA TYR A 174 1.54 -5.37 -10.26
C TYR A 174 1.26 -6.77 -10.87
N ILE A 175 1.39 -7.80 -10.01
CA ILE A 175 1.06 -9.18 -10.34
C ILE A 175 -0.22 -9.60 -9.61
N ILE A 176 -0.16 -9.65 -8.27
CA ILE A 176 -1.24 -10.13 -7.40
C ILE A 176 -1.06 -9.58 -5.99
N HIS A 177 -2.12 -9.60 -5.18
CA HIS A 177 -2.02 -9.35 -3.75
C HIS A 177 -2.83 -10.37 -2.95
N TYR A 178 -2.46 -10.52 -1.68
CA TYR A 178 -3.12 -11.38 -0.71
C TYR A 178 -3.42 -10.57 0.55
N LEU A 179 -4.62 -10.72 1.05
CA LEU A 179 -5.08 -10.11 2.30
C LEU A 179 -5.34 -11.21 3.34
N GLY A 180 -4.70 -11.09 4.50
CA GLY A 180 -4.74 -12.11 5.55
C GLY A 180 -3.69 -13.20 5.38
N ALA A 181 -3.66 -14.14 6.33
CA ALA A 181 -2.74 -15.27 6.28
C ALA A 181 -3.13 -16.23 5.15
N ILE A 182 -2.17 -16.60 4.33
CA ILE A 182 -2.32 -17.53 3.22
C ILE A 182 -1.29 -18.67 3.33
N PRO A 183 -1.58 -19.86 2.76
CA PRO A 183 -0.61 -20.93 2.69
C PRO A 183 0.64 -20.53 1.89
N GLU A 184 1.82 -20.99 2.34
CA GLU A 184 3.11 -20.74 1.67
C GLU A 184 3.09 -21.19 0.21
N GLU A 185 2.46 -22.33 -0.08
CA GLU A 185 2.38 -22.93 -1.40
C GLU A 185 1.67 -22.03 -2.42
N MET A 186 0.74 -21.19 -1.99
CA MET A 186 0.10 -20.22 -2.90
C MET A 186 1.08 -19.14 -3.32
N MET A 187 1.85 -18.58 -2.39
CA MET A 187 2.88 -17.58 -2.70
C MET A 187 3.99 -18.19 -3.54
N GLU A 188 4.45 -19.41 -3.18
CA GLU A 188 5.48 -20.14 -3.92
C GLU A 188 5.06 -20.37 -5.37
N PHE A 189 3.81 -20.78 -5.61
CA PHE A 189 3.29 -20.99 -6.94
C PHE A 189 3.35 -19.72 -7.79
N ASP A 190 2.84 -18.60 -7.28
CA ASP A 190 2.79 -17.34 -8.03
C ASP A 190 4.19 -16.73 -8.23
N LEU A 191 5.08 -16.88 -7.25
CA LEU A 191 6.49 -16.50 -7.37
C LEU A 191 7.20 -17.36 -8.42
N SER A 192 7.01 -18.68 -8.41
CA SER A 192 7.60 -19.61 -9.39
C SER A 192 7.19 -19.26 -10.82
N GLN A 193 5.89 -18.97 -11.04
CA GLN A 193 5.39 -18.55 -12.36
C GLN A 193 6.01 -17.20 -12.79
N SER A 194 6.13 -16.27 -11.86
CA SER A 194 6.66 -14.92 -12.14
C SER A 194 8.16 -14.98 -12.45
N VAL A 195 8.94 -15.75 -11.69
CA VAL A 195 10.37 -15.98 -11.91
C VAL A 195 10.61 -16.70 -13.24
N ALA A 196 9.82 -17.74 -13.54
CA ALA A 196 9.91 -18.45 -14.82
C ALA A 196 9.66 -17.49 -16.00
N LYS A 197 8.66 -16.62 -15.91
CA LYS A 197 8.37 -15.60 -16.92
C LYS A 197 9.49 -14.57 -17.04
N MET A 198 10.11 -14.16 -15.94
CA MET A 198 11.25 -13.25 -15.94
C MET A 198 12.48 -13.85 -16.67
N ARG A 199 12.76 -15.14 -16.43
CA ARG A 199 13.90 -15.85 -17.07
C ARG A 199 13.77 -16.05 -18.58
N THR A 200 12.54 -15.98 -19.12
CA THR A 200 12.27 -16.20 -20.54
C THR A 200 12.27 -14.93 -21.40
N LYS A 201 12.48 -13.77 -20.79
CA LYS A 201 12.58 -12.46 -21.47
C LYS A 201 14.04 -12.09 -21.73
#